data_16d7577464e6c1d4a2257bdfcf19d260
#
_entry.id   16d7577464e6c1d4a2257bdfcf19d260
#
_cell.length_a   1.000
_cell.length_b   1.000
_cell.length_c   1.000
_cell.angle_alpha   90.00
_cell.angle_beta   90.00
_cell.angle_gamma   90.00
#
_symmetry.space_group_name_H-M   'P 1'
#
loop_
_entity.id
_entity.type
_entity.pdbx_description
1 polymer ?
#
loop_
_entity_poly.entity_id
_entity_poly.type
_entity_poly.pdbx_seq_one_letter_code
_entity_poly.pdbx_strand_id
1 'polypeptide(L)'
;MVFDTTFCSWEQRKLLTVLNKIVDYRGRTPKKLRLDWSATGHLALSALNVKMGYVDKTVDAHYGDDHLYSVWMKDNDLYEGQVLFTTEAPMGNVAQVPDDNKYILSQRTIAFVPDRSVISDNFLAVVLSASKCQKNLINRASGGTAKGVSQKTLSEISLDIPQSLSEQDKVSELIKKLSEIITLHQQEPFLCENSVNGGVELC
;
A
#
# COMPACT_ATOMS: atom_id res chain seq x y z
N MET A 1 -10.58 41.56 -0.27
CA MET A 1 -10.19 40.15 -0.21
C MET A 1 -9.34 39.86 -1.44
N VAL A 2 -8.04 39.79 -1.26
CA VAL A 2 -7.14 39.37 -2.34
C VAL A 2 -7.19 37.83 -2.35
N PHE A 3 -7.80 37.27 -3.39
CA PHE A 3 -7.66 35.82 -3.63
C PHE A 3 -6.22 35.60 -4.04
N ASP A 4 -5.45 35.04 -3.13
CA ASP A 4 -4.11 34.53 -3.43
C ASP A 4 -4.28 33.29 -4.35
N THR A 5 -4.26 33.54 -5.65
CA THR A 5 -4.21 32.51 -6.67
C THR A 5 -2.77 32.05 -6.82
N THR A 6 -2.19 31.52 -5.75
CA THR A 6 -1.00 30.67 -5.87
C THR A 6 -1.47 29.44 -6.63
N PHE A 7 -1.20 29.42 -7.94
CA PHE A 7 -1.38 28.22 -8.75
C PHE A 7 -0.54 27.13 -8.11
N CYS A 8 -1.21 26.19 -7.43
CA CYS A 8 -0.57 24.98 -6.97
C CYS A 8 -0.04 24.25 -8.20
N SER A 9 1.25 24.32 -8.46
CA SER A 9 1.85 23.65 -9.60
C SER A 9 2.08 22.19 -9.26
N TRP A 10 1.61 21.32 -10.14
CA TRP A 10 1.94 19.91 -10.13
C TRP A 10 3.21 19.69 -10.94
N GLU A 11 4.08 18.85 -10.44
CA GLU A 11 5.32 18.48 -11.12
C GLU A 11 5.43 16.97 -11.27
N GLN A 12 6.18 16.56 -12.29
CA GLN A 12 6.48 15.15 -12.50
C GLN A 12 7.83 14.80 -11.86
N ARG A 13 7.81 13.85 -10.91
CA ARG A 13 8.99 13.34 -10.23
C ARG A 13 9.15 11.83 -10.44
N LYS A 14 10.38 11.35 -10.53
CA LYS A 14 10.65 9.91 -10.50
C LYS A 14 10.39 9.35 -9.11
N LEU A 15 9.74 8.18 -9.02
CA LEU A 15 9.43 7.54 -7.74
C LEU A 15 10.64 7.49 -6.80
N LEU A 16 11.78 7.04 -7.29
CA LEU A 16 12.97 6.88 -6.44
C LEU A 16 13.57 8.21 -5.96
N THR A 17 13.26 9.34 -6.61
CA THR A 17 13.76 10.66 -6.20
C THR A 17 12.94 11.31 -5.08
N VAL A 18 11.80 10.73 -4.74
CA VAL A 18 10.93 11.19 -3.64
C VAL A 18 10.97 10.25 -2.43
N LEU A 19 11.88 9.27 -2.46
CA LEU A 19 12.06 8.29 -1.38
C LEU A 19 13.44 8.44 -0.76
N ASN A 20 13.50 8.42 0.56
CA ASN A 20 14.74 8.28 1.31
C ASN A 20 15.26 6.84 1.30
N LYS A 21 14.34 5.86 1.28
CA LYS A 21 14.69 4.44 1.39
C LYS A 21 13.58 3.54 0.88
N ILE A 22 13.98 2.36 0.41
CA ILE A 22 13.12 1.19 0.21
C ILE A 22 13.56 0.10 1.17
N VAL A 23 12.65 -0.36 2.02
CA VAL A 23 12.87 -1.56 2.84
C VAL A 23 12.47 -2.75 1.99
N ASP A 24 13.43 -3.59 1.65
CA ASP A 24 13.25 -4.72 0.73
C ASP A 24 13.95 -5.96 1.27
N TYR A 25 13.17 -6.94 1.65
CA TYR A 25 13.66 -8.23 2.16
C TYR A 25 13.33 -9.40 1.23
N ARG A 26 13.07 -9.13 -0.04
CA ARG A 26 12.81 -10.17 -1.03
C ARG A 26 13.93 -11.20 -1.08
N GLY A 27 13.57 -12.48 -1.16
CA GLY A 27 14.51 -13.58 -1.16
C GLY A 27 15.07 -13.96 0.22
N ARG A 28 14.70 -13.24 1.30
CA ARG A 28 14.97 -13.63 2.67
C ARG A 28 13.94 -14.67 3.12
N THR A 29 14.38 -15.70 3.81
CA THR A 29 13.52 -16.72 4.44
C THR A 29 14.03 -17.00 5.85
N PRO A 30 13.18 -17.42 6.82
CA PRO A 30 13.65 -17.77 8.16
C PRO A 30 14.75 -18.85 8.11
N LYS A 31 14.59 -19.87 7.28
CA LYS A 31 15.59 -20.96 7.10
C LYS A 31 16.98 -20.44 6.70
N LYS A 32 17.06 -19.40 5.85
CA LYS A 32 18.34 -18.76 5.51
C LYS A 32 19.01 -18.07 6.70
N LEU A 33 18.22 -17.69 7.70
CA LEU A 33 18.69 -17.11 8.96
C LEU A 33 18.88 -18.17 10.05
N ARG A 34 18.67 -19.48 9.74
CA ARG A 34 18.66 -20.61 10.69
C ARG A 34 17.58 -20.43 11.77
N LEU A 35 16.44 -19.88 11.38
CA LEU A 35 15.27 -19.63 12.21
C LEU A 35 14.03 -20.22 11.54
N ASP A 36 12.91 -20.29 12.25
CA ASP A 36 11.64 -20.77 11.75
C ASP A 36 10.50 -19.79 12.09
N TRP A 37 9.39 -19.93 11.40
CA TRP A 37 8.15 -19.24 11.77
C TRP A 37 7.62 -19.79 13.09
N SER A 38 6.94 -18.94 13.86
CA SER A 38 6.30 -19.28 15.14
C SER A 38 4.78 -19.36 14.98
N ALA A 39 4.11 -19.97 15.97
CA ALA A 39 2.65 -20.04 15.99
C ALA A 39 2.01 -18.68 16.33
N THR A 40 2.71 -17.82 17.03
CA THR A 40 2.27 -16.49 17.49
C THR A 40 3.43 -15.50 17.43
N GLY A 41 3.15 -14.21 17.61
CA GLY A 41 4.15 -13.15 17.64
C GLY A 41 3.85 -12.05 16.62
N HIS A 42 4.89 -11.58 15.92
CA HIS A 42 4.78 -10.51 14.94
C HIS A 42 4.31 -11.05 13.59
N LEU A 43 3.19 -10.53 13.10
CA LEU A 43 2.62 -10.94 11.81
C LEU A 43 3.55 -10.55 10.65
N ALA A 44 3.79 -11.50 9.77
CA ALA A 44 4.56 -11.29 8.55
C ALA A 44 3.65 -10.80 7.42
N LEU A 45 3.88 -9.58 6.94
CA LEU A 45 3.13 -8.97 5.85
C LEU A 45 3.72 -9.42 4.51
N SER A 46 3.07 -10.37 3.88
CA SER A 46 3.38 -10.86 2.53
C SER A 46 2.54 -10.16 1.47
N ALA A 47 2.79 -10.45 0.19
CA ALA A 47 1.95 -9.93 -0.89
C ALA A 47 0.48 -10.40 -0.81
N LEU A 48 0.19 -11.50 -0.09
CA LEU A 48 -1.17 -11.98 0.11
C LEU A 48 -1.94 -11.15 1.15
N ASN A 49 -1.24 -10.61 2.13
CA ASN A 49 -1.84 -9.74 3.16
C ASN A 49 -2.09 -8.32 2.64
N VAL A 50 -1.22 -7.82 1.77
CA VAL A 50 -1.32 -6.45 1.24
C VAL A 50 -2.31 -6.43 0.07
N LYS A 51 -3.48 -5.86 0.31
CA LYS A 51 -4.53 -5.63 -0.69
C LYS A 51 -4.46 -4.18 -1.17
N MET A 52 -5.19 -3.85 -2.23
CA MET A 52 -5.31 -2.46 -2.65
C MET A 52 -6.13 -1.69 -1.60
N GLY A 53 -5.47 -0.74 -0.92
CA GLY A 53 -6.06 0.14 0.08
C GLY A 53 -6.07 -0.38 1.52
N TYR A 54 -5.80 -1.65 1.79
CA TYR A 54 -5.81 -2.20 3.16
C TYR A 54 -4.91 -3.41 3.35
N VAL A 55 -4.64 -3.75 4.60
CA VAL A 55 -3.92 -4.96 5.00
C VAL A 55 -4.90 -5.98 5.58
N ASP A 56 -4.99 -7.15 4.95
CA ASP A 56 -5.76 -8.28 5.47
C ASP A 56 -4.87 -9.12 6.41
N LYS A 57 -5.12 -9.00 7.69
CA LYS A 57 -4.34 -9.70 8.73
C LYS A 57 -4.71 -11.19 8.89
N THR A 58 -5.76 -11.64 8.21
CA THR A 58 -6.32 -13.00 8.38
C THR A 58 -5.82 -13.98 7.32
N VAL A 59 -5.34 -13.47 6.20
CA VAL A 59 -4.90 -14.28 5.06
C VAL A 59 -3.42 -14.67 5.22
N ASP A 60 -3.10 -15.96 5.04
CA ASP A 60 -1.73 -16.49 4.99
C ASP A 60 -0.85 -15.98 6.16
N ALA A 61 -1.41 -16.07 7.37
CA ALA A 61 -0.80 -15.49 8.55
C ALA A 61 0.38 -16.34 9.04
N HIS A 62 1.60 -15.87 8.76
CA HIS A 62 2.83 -16.37 9.38
C HIS A 62 3.27 -15.40 10.47
N TYR A 63 3.82 -15.93 11.55
CA TYR A 63 4.30 -15.13 12.66
C TYR A 63 5.77 -15.38 12.94
N GLY A 64 6.47 -14.37 13.40
CA GLY A 64 7.80 -14.50 13.93
C GLY A 64 7.84 -14.08 15.39
N ASP A 65 8.62 -14.79 16.21
CA ASP A 65 8.90 -14.38 17.58
C ASP A 65 9.79 -13.13 17.63
N ASP A 66 10.04 -12.59 18.81
CA ASP A 66 10.87 -11.42 19.03
C ASP A 66 12.30 -11.60 18.49
N HIS A 67 12.83 -12.82 18.56
CA HIS A 67 14.16 -13.09 18.05
C HIS A 67 14.20 -13.03 16.51
N LEU A 68 13.27 -13.71 15.84
CA LEU A 68 13.15 -13.63 14.39
C LEU A 68 12.91 -12.18 13.95
N TYR A 69 12.01 -11.45 14.65
CA TYR A 69 11.74 -10.06 14.35
C TYR A 69 13.02 -9.20 14.40
N SER A 70 13.77 -9.29 15.50
CA SER A 70 14.97 -8.48 15.70
C SER A 70 16.07 -8.77 14.65
N VAL A 71 16.27 -10.04 14.32
CA VAL A 71 17.24 -10.46 13.30
C VAL A 71 16.79 -10.07 11.88
N TRP A 72 15.47 -10.12 11.65
CA TRP A 72 14.90 -9.86 10.32
C TRP A 72 14.79 -8.37 10.02
N MET A 73 14.13 -7.61 10.90
CA MET A 73 13.82 -6.21 10.67
C MET A 73 14.98 -5.29 11.01
N LYS A 74 15.82 -5.67 12.00
CA LYS A 74 16.92 -4.83 12.48
C LYS A 74 16.42 -3.41 12.83
N ASP A 75 17.01 -2.40 12.19
CA ASP A 75 16.67 -0.98 12.39
C ASP A 75 15.62 -0.46 11.39
N ASN A 76 14.78 -1.34 10.86
CA ASN A 76 13.78 -0.96 9.84
C ASN A 76 12.36 -1.32 10.30
N ASP A 77 12.05 -1.01 11.55
CA ASP A 77 10.69 -1.16 12.05
C ASP A 77 9.70 -0.41 11.15
N LEU A 78 8.58 -1.06 10.86
CA LEU A 78 7.50 -0.40 10.14
C LEU A 78 6.75 0.53 11.09
N TYR A 79 6.28 1.66 10.59
CA TYR A 79 5.47 2.62 11.35
C TYR A 79 4.06 2.72 10.77
N GLU A 80 3.09 3.09 11.59
CA GLU A 80 1.72 3.32 11.14
C GLU A 80 1.67 4.32 9.98
N GLY A 81 0.89 4.01 8.96
CA GLY A 81 0.76 4.82 7.75
C GLY A 81 1.88 4.63 6.73
N GLN A 82 2.93 3.87 7.03
CA GLN A 82 4.01 3.60 6.06
C GLN A 82 3.48 2.84 4.86
N VAL A 83 3.89 3.26 3.66
CA VAL A 83 3.39 2.69 2.41
C VAL A 83 4.02 1.33 2.13
N LEU A 84 3.18 0.32 1.98
CA LEU A 84 3.50 -1.03 1.53
C LEU A 84 3.16 -1.18 0.06
N PHE A 85 4.01 -1.94 -0.66
CA PHE A 85 3.83 -2.18 -2.07
C PHE A 85 4.16 -3.64 -2.42
N THR A 86 3.28 -4.32 -3.16
CA THR A 86 3.53 -5.69 -3.61
C THR A 86 4.27 -5.71 -4.95
N THR A 87 5.34 -6.48 -5.02
CA THR A 87 6.19 -6.55 -6.21
C THR A 87 5.79 -7.66 -7.17
N GLU A 88 5.11 -8.70 -6.68
CA GLU A 88 4.59 -9.81 -7.49
C GLU A 88 3.51 -10.59 -6.74
N ALA A 89 2.65 -11.29 -7.46
CA ALA A 89 1.66 -12.28 -7.03
C ALA A 89 0.80 -11.92 -5.80
N PRO A 90 -0.03 -10.89 -5.83
CA PRO A 90 -0.29 -9.94 -6.92
C PRO A 90 0.71 -8.80 -6.96
N MET A 91 0.92 -8.24 -8.14
CA MET A 91 1.79 -7.08 -8.35
C MET A 91 1.00 -5.77 -8.24
N GLY A 92 1.59 -4.77 -7.59
CA GLY A 92 1.09 -3.39 -7.64
C GLY A 92 0.05 -3.04 -6.58
N ASN A 93 -0.29 -3.94 -5.66
CA ASN A 93 -1.12 -3.54 -4.53
C ASN A 93 -0.38 -2.55 -3.64
N VAL A 94 -1.12 -1.56 -3.18
CA VAL A 94 -0.66 -0.48 -2.31
C VAL A 94 -1.55 -0.46 -1.08
N ALA A 95 -0.96 -0.50 0.10
CA ALA A 95 -1.64 -0.30 1.37
C ALA A 95 -0.75 0.49 2.32
N GLN A 96 -1.30 0.91 3.44
CA GLN A 96 -0.52 1.50 4.53
C GLN A 96 -0.51 0.54 5.71
N VAL A 97 0.58 0.57 6.49
CA VAL A 97 0.67 -0.15 7.76
C VAL A 97 -0.48 0.33 8.65
N PRO A 98 -1.33 -0.58 9.16
CA PRO A 98 -2.64 -0.20 9.70
C PRO A 98 -2.60 0.36 11.14
N ASP A 99 -1.54 0.11 11.87
CA ASP A 99 -1.39 0.48 13.27
C ASP A 99 0.08 0.39 13.73
N ASP A 100 0.36 0.73 14.99
CA ASP A 100 1.70 0.73 15.60
C ASP A 100 2.21 -0.67 16.01
N ASN A 101 1.51 -1.75 15.66
CA ASN A 101 2.01 -3.08 15.95
C ASN A 101 3.29 -3.36 15.15
N LYS A 102 4.15 -4.19 15.71
CA LYS A 102 5.33 -4.66 15.02
C LYS A 102 4.98 -5.70 13.98
N TYR A 103 5.38 -5.45 12.73
CA TYR A 103 5.18 -6.34 11.60
C TYR A 103 6.49 -6.75 10.97
N ILE A 104 6.60 -8.00 10.55
CA ILE A 104 7.72 -8.48 9.72
C ILE A 104 7.39 -8.19 8.27
N LEU A 105 8.22 -7.42 7.56
CA LEU A 105 8.07 -7.24 6.12
C LEU A 105 8.56 -8.51 5.41
N SER A 106 7.62 -9.25 4.82
CA SER A 106 7.88 -10.57 4.26
C SER A 106 8.08 -10.54 2.73
N GLN A 107 7.99 -11.72 2.11
CA GLN A 107 8.31 -11.90 0.70
C GLN A 107 7.35 -11.14 -0.22
N ARG A 108 7.88 -10.63 -1.33
CA ARG A 108 7.14 -9.97 -2.41
C ARG A 108 6.47 -8.67 -2.01
N THR A 109 6.74 -8.20 -0.79
CA THR A 109 6.30 -6.90 -0.30
C THR A 109 7.51 -6.06 0.04
N ILE A 110 7.47 -4.79 -0.32
CA ILE A 110 8.44 -3.77 0.06
C ILE A 110 7.73 -2.64 0.78
N ALA A 111 8.48 -1.88 1.59
CA ALA A 111 7.96 -0.69 2.24
C ALA A 111 8.76 0.53 1.78
N PHE A 112 8.06 1.62 1.51
CA PHE A 112 8.66 2.89 1.12
C PHE A 112 8.86 3.79 2.34
N VAL A 113 9.98 4.48 2.37
CA VAL A 113 10.24 5.58 3.31
C VAL A 113 10.35 6.86 2.49
N PRO A 114 9.29 7.67 2.42
CA PRO A 114 9.29 8.88 1.61
C PRO A 114 10.21 9.96 2.19
N ASP A 115 10.71 10.82 1.33
CA ASP A 115 11.22 12.12 1.75
C ASP A 115 10.03 13.02 2.09
N ARG A 116 9.72 13.13 3.38
CA ARG A 116 8.57 13.88 3.87
C ARG A 116 8.66 15.38 3.64
N SER A 117 9.80 15.88 3.19
CA SER A 117 9.91 17.27 2.70
C SER A 117 9.36 17.44 1.27
N VAL A 118 9.16 16.32 0.54
CA VAL A 118 8.72 16.29 -0.86
C VAL A 118 7.35 15.66 -1.03
N ILE A 119 7.10 14.53 -0.33
CA ILE A 119 5.84 13.77 -0.48
C ILE A 119 5.42 13.18 0.86
N SER A 120 4.12 13.31 1.20
CA SER A 120 3.56 12.66 2.39
C SER A 120 3.32 11.16 2.15
N ASP A 121 3.33 10.35 3.23
CA ASP A 121 3.01 8.91 3.16
C ASP A 121 1.60 8.70 2.55
N ASN A 122 0.63 9.50 2.97
CA ASN A 122 -0.74 9.39 2.49
C ASN A 122 -0.84 9.68 0.99
N PHE A 123 -0.18 10.74 0.52
CA PHE A 123 -0.22 11.09 -0.91
C PHE A 123 0.56 10.08 -1.75
N LEU A 124 1.67 9.55 -1.25
CA LEU A 124 2.40 8.48 -1.92
C LEU A 124 1.51 7.25 -2.13
N ALA A 125 0.73 6.85 -1.12
CA ALA A 125 -0.23 5.76 -1.25
C ALA A 125 -1.30 6.05 -2.33
N VAL A 126 -1.86 7.26 -2.33
CA VAL A 126 -2.87 7.70 -3.32
C VAL A 126 -2.31 7.68 -4.73
N VAL A 127 -1.14 8.29 -4.97
CA VAL A 127 -0.61 8.40 -6.33
C VAL A 127 -0.13 7.07 -6.89
N LEU A 128 0.38 6.17 -6.05
CA LEU A 128 0.73 4.81 -6.44
C LEU A 128 -0.49 3.95 -6.76
N SER A 129 -1.61 4.17 -6.06
CA SER A 129 -2.87 3.48 -6.32
C SER A 129 -3.61 4.03 -7.54
N ALA A 130 -3.28 5.22 -8.00
CA ALA A 130 -3.95 5.88 -9.12
C ALA A 130 -3.82 5.07 -10.41
N SER A 131 -4.89 5.04 -11.21
CA SER A 131 -4.98 4.27 -12.46
C SER A 131 -3.83 4.57 -13.43
N LYS A 132 -3.34 5.82 -13.48
CA LYS A 132 -2.21 6.22 -14.31
C LYS A 132 -0.93 5.49 -13.89
N CYS A 133 -0.63 5.46 -12.58
CA CYS A 133 0.54 4.77 -12.05
C CYS A 133 0.41 3.25 -12.24
N GLN A 134 -0.75 2.68 -11.91
CA GLN A 134 -1.01 1.25 -12.07
C GLN A 134 -0.87 0.78 -13.53
N LYS A 135 -1.39 1.52 -14.51
CA LYS A 135 -1.19 1.22 -15.94
C LYS A 135 0.28 1.27 -16.33
N ASN A 136 1.05 2.25 -15.85
CA ASN A 136 2.48 2.34 -16.09
C ASN A 136 3.24 1.15 -15.51
N LEU A 137 2.90 0.71 -14.30
CA LEU A 137 3.47 -0.48 -13.65
C LEU A 137 3.21 -1.74 -14.47
N ILE A 138 1.95 -1.97 -14.88
CA ILE A 138 1.54 -3.13 -15.67
C ILE A 138 2.29 -3.18 -17.02
N ASN A 139 2.43 -2.04 -17.70
CA ASN A 139 3.08 -1.95 -19.00
C ASN A 139 4.60 -2.18 -18.91
N ARG A 140 5.23 -1.90 -17.77
CA ARG A 140 6.67 -2.04 -17.54
C ARG A 140 7.04 -3.31 -16.80
N ALA A 141 6.06 -4.01 -16.24
CA ALA A 141 6.30 -5.24 -15.52
C ALA A 141 6.83 -6.31 -16.48
N SER A 142 7.87 -7.01 -16.06
CA SER A 142 8.48 -8.11 -16.80
C SER A 142 8.07 -9.44 -16.18
N GLY A 143 8.04 -10.48 -17.01
CA GLY A 143 7.70 -11.85 -16.62
C GLY A 143 6.58 -12.43 -17.48
N GLY A 144 6.57 -13.75 -17.63
CA GLY A 144 5.54 -14.48 -18.38
C GLY A 144 4.26 -14.67 -17.56
N THR A 145 4.17 -15.78 -16.84
CA THR A 145 2.98 -16.17 -16.06
C THR A 145 2.83 -15.32 -14.78
N ALA A 146 3.93 -14.91 -14.15
CA ALA A 146 3.92 -14.00 -12.99
C ALA A 146 4.67 -12.71 -13.36
N LYS A 147 3.94 -11.62 -13.53
CA LYS A 147 4.54 -10.29 -13.71
C LYS A 147 5.08 -9.77 -12.38
N GLY A 148 6.29 -9.21 -12.42
CA GLY A 148 6.95 -8.66 -11.25
C GLY A 148 7.52 -7.26 -11.48
N VAL A 149 7.66 -6.50 -10.41
CA VAL A 149 8.25 -5.16 -10.40
C VAL A 149 9.67 -5.24 -9.88
N SER A 150 10.63 -4.97 -10.76
CA SER A 150 12.05 -4.87 -10.41
C SER A 150 12.39 -3.47 -9.87
N GLN A 151 13.56 -3.31 -9.27
CA GLN A 151 14.06 -1.98 -8.89
C GLN A 151 14.25 -1.09 -10.12
N LYS A 152 14.63 -1.66 -11.26
CA LYS A 152 14.69 -0.93 -12.54
C LYS A 152 13.31 -0.41 -12.92
N THR A 153 12.28 -1.24 -12.84
CA THR A 153 10.89 -0.81 -13.11
C THR A 153 10.48 0.34 -12.19
N LEU A 154 10.76 0.26 -10.88
CA LEU A 154 10.46 1.34 -9.94
C LEU A 154 11.19 2.64 -10.29
N SER A 155 12.45 2.58 -10.76
CA SER A 155 13.22 3.77 -11.16
C SER A 155 12.65 4.49 -12.38
N GLU A 156 11.88 3.79 -13.21
CA GLU A 156 11.26 4.34 -14.42
C GLU A 156 9.88 4.96 -14.16
N ILE A 157 9.25 4.66 -13.00
CA ILE A 157 7.94 5.21 -12.64
C ILE A 157 8.08 6.70 -12.37
N SER A 158 7.17 7.47 -12.95
CA SER A 158 7.01 8.90 -12.69
C SER A 158 5.67 9.14 -12.01
N LEU A 159 5.70 10.01 -11.02
CA LEU A 159 4.54 10.44 -10.25
C LEU A 159 4.27 11.91 -10.56
N ASP A 160 3.00 12.28 -10.71
CA ASP A 160 2.60 13.68 -10.73
C ASP A 160 2.25 14.07 -9.30
N ILE A 161 2.92 15.06 -8.77
CA ILE A 161 2.78 15.46 -7.36
C ILE A 161 2.58 16.97 -7.25
N PRO A 162 1.70 17.45 -6.37
CA PRO A 162 1.65 18.86 -6.00
C PRO A 162 2.93 19.25 -5.25
N GLN A 163 3.45 20.44 -5.51
CA GLN A 163 4.60 20.97 -4.77
C GLN A 163 4.25 21.28 -3.29
N SER A 164 3.00 21.56 -3.01
CA SER A 164 2.51 21.86 -1.67
C SER A 164 2.13 20.59 -0.91
N LEU A 165 2.80 20.30 0.20
CA LEU A 165 2.42 19.21 1.12
C LEU A 165 0.98 19.37 1.65
N SER A 166 0.55 20.60 1.91
CA SER A 166 -0.83 20.89 2.34
C SER A 166 -1.88 20.51 1.28
N GLU A 167 -1.53 20.66 -0.01
CA GLU A 167 -2.41 20.20 -1.10
C GLU A 167 -2.40 18.67 -1.18
N GLN A 168 -1.23 18.03 -1.05
CA GLN A 168 -1.12 16.58 -1.00
C GLN A 168 -2.01 15.98 0.09
N ASP A 169 -1.98 16.56 1.30
CA ASP A 169 -2.78 16.10 2.43
C ASP A 169 -4.28 16.25 2.17
N LYS A 170 -4.72 17.41 1.63
CA LYS A 170 -6.13 17.65 1.27
C LYS A 170 -6.63 16.67 0.21
N VAL A 171 -5.84 16.42 -0.82
CA VAL A 171 -6.17 15.43 -1.87
C VAL A 171 -6.28 14.04 -1.27
N SER A 172 -5.33 13.66 -0.41
CA SER A 172 -5.31 12.34 0.23
C SER A 172 -6.53 12.13 1.13
N GLU A 173 -6.88 13.13 1.93
CA GLU A 173 -8.05 13.09 2.80
C GLU A 173 -9.35 12.96 1.99
N LEU A 174 -9.48 13.73 0.90
CA LEU A 174 -10.64 13.65 0.02
C LEU A 174 -10.78 12.26 -0.60
N ILE A 175 -9.70 11.70 -1.15
CA ILE A 175 -9.71 10.35 -1.76
C ILE A 175 -10.05 9.28 -0.71
N LYS A 176 -9.51 9.38 0.50
CA LYS A 176 -9.83 8.46 1.59
C LYS A 176 -11.32 8.51 1.94
N LYS A 177 -11.89 9.70 2.14
CA LYS A 177 -13.33 9.87 2.42
C LYS A 177 -14.21 9.31 1.30
N LEU A 178 -13.85 9.56 0.04
CA LEU A 178 -14.59 9.00 -1.10
C LEU A 178 -14.53 7.47 -1.12
N SER A 179 -13.38 6.88 -0.84
CA SER A 179 -13.22 5.42 -0.78
C SER A 179 -14.04 4.80 0.35
N GLU A 180 -14.10 5.45 1.50
CA GLU A 180 -14.94 5.02 2.64
C GLU A 180 -16.44 5.06 2.28
N ILE A 181 -16.92 6.13 1.64
CA ILE A 181 -18.31 6.27 1.19
C ILE A 181 -18.67 5.18 0.18
N ILE A 182 -17.78 4.92 -0.81
CA ILE A 182 -18.00 3.87 -1.81
C ILE A 182 -18.09 2.49 -1.14
N THR A 183 -17.21 2.21 -0.19
CA THR A 183 -17.21 0.92 0.53
C THR A 183 -18.49 0.74 1.35
N LEU A 184 -18.94 1.76 2.06
CA LEU A 184 -20.18 1.73 2.81
C LEU A 184 -21.39 1.49 1.91
N HIS A 185 -21.44 2.18 0.76
CA HIS A 185 -22.55 2.02 -0.20
C HIS A 185 -22.59 0.64 -0.85
N GLN A 186 -21.42 0.00 -1.04
CA GLN A 186 -21.34 -1.37 -1.54
C GLN A 186 -21.73 -2.43 -0.51
N GLN A 187 -21.72 -2.09 0.79
CA GLN A 187 -22.13 -2.96 1.88
C GLN A 187 -23.60 -2.83 2.23
N GLU A 188 -24.32 -1.84 1.69
CA GLU A 188 -25.76 -1.76 1.87
C GLU A 188 -26.44 -2.92 1.11
N PRO A 189 -27.24 -3.76 1.79
CA PRO A 189 -27.97 -4.82 1.12
C PRO A 189 -28.94 -4.19 0.11
N PHE A 190 -28.93 -4.68 -1.12
CA PHE A 190 -29.95 -4.34 -2.11
C PHE A 190 -31.30 -4.80 -1.57
N LEU A 191 -32.11 -3.89 -1.04
CA LEU A 191 -33.51 -4.12 -0.78
C LEU A 191 -34.22 -4.16 -2.15
N CYS A 192 -34.39 -5.35 -2.70
CA CYS A 192 -35.32 -5.55 -3.79
C CYS A 192 -36.73 -5.42 -3.24
N GLU A 193 -37.37 -4.27 -3.40
CA GLU A 193 -38.83 -4.15 -3.25
C GLU A 193 -39.52 -4.90 -4.40
N ASN A 194 -39.77 -6.18 -4.21
CA ASN A 194 -40.78 -6.87 -4.99
C ASN A 194 -42.16 -6.54 -4.41
N SER A 195 -42.82 -5.51 -4.95
CA SER A 195 -44.20 -5.20 -4.68
C SER A 195 -45.12 -6.19 -5.41
N VAL A 196 -45.25 -7.41 -4.92
CA VAL A 196 -46.44 -8.24 -5.15
C VAL A 196 -46.65 -9.09 -3.91
N ASN A 197 -47.76 -8.80 -3.19
CA ASN A 197 -48.33 -9.62 -2.09
C ASN A 197 -47.48 -9.84 -0.82
N GLY A 198 -47.25 -8.80 -0.05
CA GLY A 198 -47.25 -8.92 1.43
C GLY A 198 -46.06 -9.67 2.09
N GLY A 199 -44.94 -9.86 1.44
CA GLY A 199 -43.73 -10.45 2.04
C GLY A 199 -42.48 -9.81 1.53
N VAL A 200 -41.59 -9.42 2.44
CA VAL A 200 -40.20 -8.94 2.11
C VAL A 200 -39.32 -10.18 2.05
N GLU A 201 -38.86 -10.57 0.86
CA GLU A 201 -37.77 -11.54 0.71
C GLU A 201 -36.44 -10.79 0.56
N LEU A 202 -35.46 -11.18 1.39
CA LEU A 202 -34.07 -10.79 1.29
C LEU A 202 -33.40 -11.68 0.23
N CYS A 203 -32.86 -11.08 -0.81
CA CYS A 203 -31.98 -11.75 -1.76
C CYS A 203 -30.50 -11.60 -1.33
#